data_1889267c6d0bb6981a3d70453e2217ea
#
_entry.id   1889267c6d0bb6981a3d70453e2217ea
#
_cell.length_a   1.000
_cell.length_b   1.000
_cell.length_c   1.000
_cell.angle_alpha   90.00
_cell.angle_beta   90.00
_cell.angle_gamma   90.00
#
_symmetry.space_group_name_H-M   'P 1'
#
loop_
_entity.id
_entity.type
_entity.pdbx_description
1 polymer ?
#
loop_
_entity_poly.entity_id
_entity_poly.type
_entity_poly.pdbx_seq_one_letter_code
_entity_poly.pdbx_strand_id
1 'polypeptide(L)'
;MKFIKPAALILFSIFLINNAFASRLSTYEVTVTNATNNVTFTPIFAVTHNLSATPLFEIGQPASVQLEDLAEGGSPFPLETLYDAQRNTVVEIATAAGTPADGPFTNAGQSATFQIRAHRGAEYLSIAAMLLPTNDSFMALNAVRLPSQRGDSVTFEALGYDAGTELNDQLCFNIPGPQCDGTANGEGTNPNRNDRGDFVHISSGIHNTGDLTPEAYDWRNPVAIVTITRTR
;
A
#
# COMPACT_ATOMS: atom_id res chain seq x y z
N MET A 1 -15.89 -39.36 76.33
CA MET A 1 -15.66 -38.03 75.70
C MET A 1 -14.65 -38.21 74.59
N LYS A 2 -15.10 -38.17 73.34
CA LYS A 2 -14.23 -38.25 72.16
C LYS A 2 -14.04 -36.86 71.60
N PHE A 3 -12.79 -36.36 71.64
CA PHE A 3 -12.43 -35.05 71.05
C PHE A 3 -12.28 -35.20 69.53
N ILE A 4 -13.09 -34.51 68.78
CA ILE A 4 -12.97 -34.38 67.33
C ILE A 4 -12.02 -33.20 67.04
N LYS A 5 -10.91 -33.43 66.36
CA LYS A 5 -10.01 -32.38 65.85
C LYS A 5 -10.55 -31.80 64.54
N PRO A 6 -10.56 -30.49 64.36
CA PRO A 6 -10.94 -29.91 63.08
C PRO A 6 -9.83 -30.04 62.06
N ALA A 7 -10.13 -30.54 60.87
CA ALA A 7 -9.25 -30.55 59.71
C ALA A 7 -9.26 -29.15 59.06
N ALA A 8 -8.10 -28.52 59.02
CA ALA A 8 -7.90 -27.26 58.32
C ALA A 8 -7.85 -27.50 56.78
N LEU A 9 -8.85 -26.99 56.10
CA LEU A 9 -8.92 -27.00 54.63
C LEU A 9 -8.03 -25.83 54.09
N ILE A 10 -6.87 -26.14 53.53
CA ILE A 10 -6.01 -25.15 52.87
C ILE A 10 -6.55 -24.95 51.45
N LEU A 11 -7.22 -23.84 51.21
CA LEU A 11 -7.57 -23.41 49.86
C LEU A 11 -6.32 -22.89 49.14
N PHE A 12 -5.82 -23.68 48.17
CA PHE A 12 -4.75 -23.23 47.28
C PHE A 12 -5.37 -22.41 46.16
N SER A 13 -5.31 -21.08 46.28
CA SER A 13 -5.74 -20.16 45.24
C SER A 13 -4.68 -20.17 44.12
N ILE A 14 -4.95 -20.85 43.03
CA ILE A 14 -4.13 -20.77 41.82
C ILE A 14 -4.43 -19.41 41.16
N PHE A 15 -3.56 -18.44 41.37
CA PHE A 15 -3.52 -17.22 40.58
C PHE A 15 -3.03 -17.57 39.17
N LEU A 16 -3.95 -17.75 38.23
CA LEU A 16 -3.66 -17.74 36.81
C LEU A 16 -3.22 -16.31 36.46
N ILE A 17 -1.91 -16.07 36.41
CA ILE A 17 -1.35 -14.85 35.84
C ILE A 17 -1.58 -14.96 34.32
N ASN A 18 -2.65 -14.42 33.84
CA ASN A 18 -2.83 -14.12 32.42
C ASN A 18 -1.81 -13.03 32.06
N ASN A 19 -0.60 -13.43 31.69
CA ASN A 19 0.32 -12.57 30.97
C ASN A 19 -0.27 -12.35 29.57
N ALA A 20 -1.18 -11.42 29.44
CA ALA A 20 -1.49 -10.83 28.16
C ALA A 20 -0.19 -10.14 27.69
N PHE A 21 0.59 -10.83 26.87
CA PHE A 21 1.67 -10.21 26.11
C PHE A 21 1.03 -9.22 25.16
N ALA A 22 0.81 -7.99 25.63
CA ALA A 22 0.52 -6.89 24.72
C ALA A 22 1.66 -6.86 23.71
N SER A 23 1.35 -7.22 22.48
CA SER A 23 2.34 -7.26 21.41
C SER A 23 2.98 -5.89 21.29
N ARG A 24 4.29 -5.82 21.57
CA ARG A 24 5.00 -4.54 21.61
C ARG A 24 5.06 -3.98 20.19
N LEU A 25 4.47 -2.82 19.98
CA LEU A 25 4.52 -2.12 18.70
C LEU A 25 5.95 -1.65 18.42
N SER A 26 6.40 -1.91 17.21
CA SER A 26 7.62 -1.37 16.62
C SER A 26 7.24 -0.27 15.64
N THR A 27 8.06 0.76 15.53
CA THR A 27 7.86 1.86 14.59
C THR A 27 8.86 1.75 13.46
N TYR A 28 8.39 1.96 12.25
CA TYR A 28 9.18 1.95 11.03
C TYR A 28 9.05 3.29 10.34
N GLU A 29 10.15 3.81 9.86
CA GLU A 29 10.19 4.90 8.91
C GLU A 29 10.29 4.32 7.51
N VAL A 30 9.38 4.71 6.64
CA VAL A 30 9.29 4.26 5.26
C VAL A 30 9.51 5.48 4.36
N THR A 31 10.51 5.40 3.49
CA THR A 31 10.79 6.39 2.46
C THR A 31 10.57 5.78 1.09
N VAL A 32 9.66 6.35 0.32
CA VAL A 32 9.36 5.96 -1.05
C VAL A 32 9.91 7.03 -1.97
N THR A 33 10.94 6.70 -2.75
CA THR A 33 11.54 7.61 -3.73
C THR A 33 11.02 7.26 -5.11
N ASN A 34 10.40 8.22 -5.79
CA ASN A 34 9.94 8.07 -7.16
C ASN A 34 11.13 8.06 -8.11
N ALA A 35 11.39 6.91 -8.73
CA ALA A 35 12.53 6.67 -9.61
C ALA A 35 12.22 6.92 -11.10
N THR A 36 11.01 7.38 -11.42
CA THR A 36 10.62 7.69 -12.80
C THR A 36 11.14 9.05 -13.25
N ASN A 37 11.05 9.34 -14.54
CA ASN A 37 11.50 10.62 -15.09
C ASN A 37 10.44 11.73 -14.99
N ASN A 38 9.17 11.43 -15.25
CA ASN A 38 8.09 12.44 -15.31
C ASN A 38 6.73 11.91 -14.86
N VAL A 39 6.69 10.69 -14.30
CA VAL A 39 5.47 10.12 -13.74
C VAL A 39 5.36 10.53 -12.27
N THR A 40 4.16 10.80 -11.82
CA THR A 40 3.86 11.23 -10.45
C THR A 40 3.10 10.14 -9.71
N PHE A 41 3.39 9.90 -8.44
CA PHE A 41 2.61 9.01 -7.61
C PHE A 41 1.49 9.79 -6.91
N THR A 42 0.28 9.25 -6.93
CA THR A 42 -0.83 9.72 -6.09
C THR A 42 -0.55 9.44 -4.62
N PRO A 43 -1.41 9.85 -3.66
CA PRO A 43 -1.22 9.51 -2.27
C PRO A 43 -0.97 8.01 -2.07
N ILE A 44 0.13 7.70 -1.40
CA ILE A 44 0.61 6.32 -1.25
C ILE A 44 -0.16 5.64 -0.13
N PHE A 45 -0.98 4.65 -0.45
CA PHE A 45 -1.56 3.72 0.51
C PHE A 45 -0.48 2.85 1.12
N ALA A 46 -0.51 2.63 2.42
CA ALA A 46 0.38 1.74 3.14
C ALA A 46 -0.36 0.99 4.25
N VAL A 47 -0.07 -0.29 4.41
CA VAL A 47 -0.67 -1.13 5.46
C VAL A 47 0.33 -2.15 6.01
N THR A 48 0.38 -2.27 7.34
CA THR A 48 1.12 -3.34 8.02
C THR A 48 0.17 -4.46 8.44
N HIS A 49 0.54 -5.69 8.14
CA HIS A 49 -0.36 -6.84 8.27
C HIS A 49 0.40 -8.16 8.45
N ASN A 50 -0.32 -9.24 8.73
CA ASN A 50 0.16 -10.61 8.61
C ASN A 50 -0.26 -11.22 7.27
N LEU A 51 0.26 -12.42 6.95
CA LEU A 51 -0.04 -13.11 5.67
C LEU A 51 -1.46 -13.68 5.56
N SER A 52 -2.30 -13.53 6.59
CA SER A 52 -3.72 -13.91 6.54
C SER A 52 -4.62 -12.73 6.17
N ALA A 53 -4.08 -11.53 6.03
CA ALA A 53 -4.79 -10.40 5.46
C ALA A 53 -5.08 -10.67 3.97
N THR A 54 -6.13 -10.05 3.46
CA THR A 54 -6.40 -10.07 2.02
C THR A 54 -5.17 -9.55 1.27
N PRO A 55 -4.64 -10.28 0.27
CA PRO A 55 -3.56 -9.77 -0.57
C PRO A 55 -3.96 -8.44 -1.24
N LEU A 56 -3.01 -7.52 -1.38
CA LEU A 56 -3.26 -6.27 -2.09
C LEU A 56 -3.66 -6.55 -3.54
N PHE A 57 -2.98 -7.50 -4.16
CA PHE A 57 -3.31 -8.09 -5.46
C PHE A 57 -2.61 -9.45 -5.64
N GLU A 58 -3.02 -10.17 -6.67
CA GLU A 58 -2.33 -11.36 -7.15
C GLU A 58 -2.10 -11.22 -8.66
N ILE A 59 -0.85 -11.39 -9.10
CA ILE A 59 -0.52 -11.34 -10.54
C ILE A 59 -1.27 -12.45 -11.27
N GLY A 60 -1.93 -12.11 -12.39
CA GLY A 60 -2.73 -13.05 -13.17
C GLY A 60 -4.16 -13.23 -12.61
N GLN A 61 -4.56 -12.48 -11.60
CA GLN A 61 -5.94 -12.43 -11.12
C GLN A 61 -6.55 -11.04 -11.37
N PRO A 62 -7.87 -10.93 -11.50
CA PRO A 62 -8.55 -9.63 -11.60
C PRO A 62 -8.24 -8.75 -10.39
N ALA A 63 -8.10 -7.45 -10.61
CA ALA A 63 -8.00 -6.47 -9.54
C ALA A 63 -9.30 -6.45 -8.70
N SER A 64 -9.15 -6.18 -7.39
CA SER A 64 -10.33 -5.85 -6.57
C SER A 64 -10.84 -4.46 -6.93
N VAL A 65 -12.14 -4.20 -6.73
CA VAL A 65 -12.72 -2.85 -6.93
C VAL A 65 -11.99 -1.76 -6.13
N GLN A 66 -11.41 -2.10 -4.97
CA GLN A 66 -10.66 -1.15 -4.17
C GLN A 66 -9.29 -0.84 -4.77
N LEU A 67 -8.65 -1.81 -5.40
CA LEU A 67 -7.40 -1.59 -6.13
C LEU A 67 -7.66 -0.85 -7.44
N GLU A 68 -8.74 -1.16 -8.13
CA GLU A 68 -9.24 -0.45 -9.30
C GLU A 68 -9.41 1.04 -9.02
N ASP A 69 -10.15 1.41 -7.94
CA ASP A 69 -10.32 2.81 -7.53
C ASP A 69 -8.98 3.53 -7.26
N LEU A 70 -7.98 2.82 -6.71
CA LEU A 70 -6.65 3.39 -6.53
C LEU A 70 -5.91 3.51 -7.86
N ALA A 71 -5.94 2.49 -8.70
CA ALA A 71 -5.17 2.42 -9.93
C ALA A 71 -5.68 3.40 -11.02
N GLU A 72 -6.98 3.66 -11.06
CA GLU A 72 -7.64 4.55 -12.02
C GLU A 72 -7.87 5.97 -11.48
N GLY A 73 -8.28 6.08 -10.21
CA GLY A 73 -8.64 7.36 -9.60
C GLY A 73 -7.61 7.92 -8.63
N GLY A 74 -6.58 7.16 -8.31
CA GLY A 74 -5.55 7.54 -7.33
C GLY A 74 -6.06 7.64 -5.90
N SER A 75 -7.24 7.09 -5.58
CA SER A 75 -7.86 7.16 -4.26
C SER A 75 -7.45 5.99 -3.37
N PRO A 76 -6.74 6.20 -2.25
CA PRO A 76 -6.41 5.15 -1.30
C PRO A 76 -7.59 4.74 -0.40
N PHE A 77 -8.64 5.57 -0.31
CA PHE A 77 -9.73 5.44 0.65
C PHE A 77 -10.49 4.09 0.59
N PRO A 78 -10.80 3.52 -0.59
CA PRO A 78 -11.45 2.22 -0.65
C PRO A 78 -10.58 1.08 -0.09
N LEU A 79 -9.25 1.12 -0.32
CA LEU A 79 -8.30 0.18 0.29
C LEU A 79 -8.20 0.38 1.81
N GLU A 80 -8.14 1.63 2.29
CA GLU A 80 -8.16 1.93 3.73
C GLU A 80 -9.38 1.30 4.40
N THR A 81 -10.56 1.44 3.79
CA THR A 81 -11.81 0.85 4.29
C THR A 81 -11.76 -0.68 4.31
N LEU A 82 -11.24 -1.30 3.24
CA LEU A 82 -11.10 -2.76 3.14
C LEU A 82 -10.20 -3.31 4.25
N TYR A 83 -9.05 -2.67 4.47
CA TYR A 83 -8.09 -3.13 5.46
C TYR A 83 -8.48 -2.77 6.90
N ASP A 84 -9.17 -1.64 7.14
CA ASP A 84 -9.69 -1.29 8.47
C ASP A 84 -10.72 -2.32 8.97
N ALA A 85 -11.45 -2.96 8.07
CA ALA A 85 -12.35 -4.05 8.42
C ALA A 85 -11.63 -5.33 8.89
N GLN A 86 -10.31 -5.46 8.65
CA GLN A 86 -9.51 -6.67 8.92
C GLN A 86 -8.66 -6.56 10.20
N ARG A 87 -9.20 -6.03 11.28
CA ARG A 87 -8.48 -5.70 12.54
C ARG A 87 -7.71 -6.86 13.18
N ASN A 88 -8.00 -8.10 12.83
CA ASN A 88 -7.29 -9.27 13.37
C ASN A 88 -5.98 -9.57 12.60
N THR A 89 -5.81 -9.02 11.43
CA THR A 89 -4.69 -9.28 10.51
C THR A 89 -3.91 -8.02 10.16
N VAL A 90 -4.50 -6.85 10.38
CA VAL A 90 -3.96 -5.52 10.10
C VAL A 90 -3.58 -4.82 11.41
N VAL A 91 -2.45 -4.11 11.41
CA VAL A 91 -1.96 -3.34 12.57
C VAL A 91 -2.18 -1.86 12.39
N GLU A 92 -1.73 -1.32 11.27
CA GLU A 92 -1.85 0.10 10.97
C GLU A 92 -2.00 0.34 9.47
N ILE A 93 -2.77 1.34 9.16
CA ILE A 93 -2.94 1.88 7.80
C ILE A 93 -2.42 3.32 7.84
N ALA A 94 -1.70 3.70 6.80
CA ALA A 94 -1.21 5.05 6.62
C ALA A 94 -1.39 5.48 5.17
N THR A 95 -1.65 6.76 4.97
CA THR A 95 -1.59 7.39 3.64
C THR A 95 -0.49 8.43 3.65
N ALA A 96 0.48 8.26 2.77
CA ALA A 96 1.58 9.19 2.63
C ALA A 96 1.37 10.08 1.40
N ALA A 97 1.71 11.35 1.56
CA ALA A 97 1.74 12.32 0.49
C ALA A 97 3.17 12.81 0.28
N GLY A 98 3.40 13.46 -0.84
CA GLY A 98 4.64 14.19 -1.09
C GLY A 98 4.89 15.31 -0.09
N THR A 99 5.86 16.17 -0.39
CA THR A 99 6.15 17.32 0.47
C THR A 99 5.00 18.35 0.41
N PRO A 100 4.86 19.22 1.43
CA PRO A 100 3.84 20.29 1.39
C PRO A 100 3.95 21.21 0.16
N ALA A 101 5.13 21.29 -0.48
CA ALA A 101 5.34 22.06 -1.69
C ALA A 101 4.76 21.37 -2.94
N ASP A 102 4.71 20.02 -2.94
CA ASP A 102 4.27 19.20 -4.06
C ASP A 102 2.78 18.81 -3.94
N GLY A 103 2.12 19.21 -2.85
CA GLY A 103 0.75 18.82 -2.55
C GLY A 103 0.64 17.33 -2.16
N PRO A 104 -0.46 16.65 -2.55
CA PRO A 104 -0.66 15.24 -2.17
C PRO A 104 0.16 14.26 -3.01
N PHE A 105 0.93 14.73 -3.96
CA PHE A 105 1.63 13.91 -4.95
C PHE A 105 3.12 13.73 -4.61
N THR A 106 3.72 12.62 -5.07
CA THR A 106 5.17 12.42 -5.03
C THR A 106 5.71 12.48 -6.46
N ASN A 107 6.24 13.64 -6.83
CA ASN A 107 6.74 13.89 -8.17
C ASN A 107 8.01 13.11 -8.50
N ALA A 108 8.34 13.00 -9.78
CA ALA A 108 9.54 12.34 -10.26
C ALA A 108 10.81 12.84 -9.55
N GLY A 109 11.65 11.94 -9.07
CA GLY A 109 12.86 12.24 -8.31
C GLY A 109 12.64 12.69 -6.86
N GLN A 110 11.39 12.84 -6.41
CA GLN A 110 11.03 13.21 -5.04
C GLN A 110 10.79 11.99 -4.16
N SER A 111 10.72 12.22 -2.86
CA SER A 111 10.46 11.16 -1.88
C SER A 111 9.32 11.55 -0.94
N ALA A 112 8.45 10.60 -0.64
CA ALA A 112 7.52 10.65 0.46
C ALA A 112 8.07 9.83 1.64
N THR A 113 8.07 10.40 2.85
CA THR A 113 8.52 9.70 4.07
C THR A 113 7.42 9.74 5.12
N PHE A 114 7.13 8.59 5.71
CA PHE A 114 6.12 8.44 6.74
C PHE A 114 6.53 7.41 7.77
N GLN A 115 5.81 7.38 8.90
CA GLN A 115 5.97 6.36 9.92
C GLN A 115 4.77 5.43 9.93
N ILE A 116 5.03 4.14 10.17
CA ILE A 116 4.01 3.12 10.34
C ILE A 116 4.45 2.12 11.41
N ARG A 117 3.49 1.55 12.14
CA ARG A 117 3.76 0.61 13.22
C ARG A 117 3.40 -0.81 12.83
N ALA A 118 4.12 -1.76 13.40
CA ALA A 118 3.82 -3.19 13.30
C ALA A 118 4.12 -3.89 14.62
N HIS A 119 3.66 -5.11 14.77
CA HIS A 119 4.00 -5.93 15.91
C HIS A 119 4.43 -7.34 15.47
N ARG A 120 5.01 -8.09 16.39
CA ARG A 120 5.36 -9.49 16.14
C ARG A 120 4.12 -10.31 15.75
N GLY A 121 4.19 -10.98 14.60
CA GLY A 121 3.09 -11.73 14.02
C GLY A 121 2.31 -10.97 12.91
N ALA A 122 2.60 -9.67 12.71
CA ALA A 122 2.11 -8.87 11.59
C ALA A 122 3.26 -7.98 11.09
N GLU A 123 4.25 -8.62 10.47
CA GLU A 123 5.57 -8.08 10.13
C GLU A 123 5.73 -7.85 8.63
N TYR A 124 4.63 -7.62 7.93
CA TYR A 124 4.63 -7.37 6.49
C TYR A 124 4.08 -5.99 6.18
N LEU A 125 4.60 -5.39 5.13
CA LEU A 125 4.15 -4.11 4.58
C LEU A 125 3.67 -4.32 3.15
N SER A 126 2.51 -3.78 2.84
CA SER A 126 2.06 -3.55 1.46
C SER A 126 1.88 -2.05 1.23
N ILE A 127 2.28 -1.57 0.05
CA ILE A 127 2.08 -0.19 -0.39
C ILE A 127 1.59 -0.18 -1.82
N ALA A 128 0.81 0.83 -2.19
CA ALA A 128 0.43 1.10 -3.58
C ALA A 128 0.16 2.58 -3.80
N ALA A 129 0.37 3.04 -5.03
CA ALA A 129 -0.03 4.35 -5.52
C ALA A 129 -0.24 4.30 -7.04
N MET A 130 -1.20 5.04 -7.55
CA MET A 130 -1.37 5.20 -9.00
C MET A 130 -0.16 5.90 -9.61
N LEU A 131 0.18 5.53 -10.83
CA LEU A 131 1.18 6.19 -11.68
C LEU A 131 0.46 7.21 -12.59
N LEU A 132 0.62 8.51 -12.33
CA LEU A 132 0.04 9.57 -13.16
C LEU A 132 1.08 10.15 -14.14
N PRO A 133 0.72 10.33 -15.40
CA PRO A 133 -0.55 9.99 -16.05
C PRO A 133 -0.55 8.57 -16.64
N THR A 134 -1.47 7.73 -16.26
CA THR A 134 -1.76 6.43 -16.89
C THR A 134 -3.23 6.11 -16.73
N ASN A 135 -3.75 5.15 -17.48
CA ASN A 135 -5.14 4.70 -17.33
C ASN A 135 -5.32 4.01 -15.97
N ASP A 136 -4.61 2.90 -15.72
CA ASP A 136 -4.76 2.07 -14.52
C ASP A 136 -3.44 1.46 -14.02
N SER A 137 -2.30 2.10 -14.32
CA SER A 137 -1.02 1.62 -13.81
C SER A 137 -0.77 2.10 -12.39
N PHE A 138 -0.18 1.24 -11.57
CA PHE A 138 0.13 1.53 -10.18
C PHE A 138 1.51 0.99 -9.77
N MET A 139 2.17 1.67 -8.86
CA MET A 139 3.37 1.24 -8.16
C MET A 139 2.97 0.39 -6.95
N ALA A 140 3.64 -0.72 -6.67
CA ALA A 140 3.40 -1.44 -5.43
C ALA A 140 4.58 -2.25 -4.89
N LEU A 141 4.55 -2.46 -3.57
CA LEU A 141 5.15 -3.60 -2.87
C LEU A 141 4.01 -4.40 -2.23
N ASN A 142 4.04 -5.73 -2.37
CA ASN A 142 3.00 -6.60 -1.86
C ASN A 142 3.58 -7.57 -0.83
N ALA A 143 3.21 -7.39 0.45
CA ALA A 143 3.61 -8.22 1.57
C ALA A 143 5.14 -8.39 1.72
N VAL A 144 5.91 -7.31 1.68
CA VAL A 144 7.34 -7.34 1.96
C VAL A 144 7.60 -7.39 3.46
N ARG A 145 8.63 -8.15 3.86
CA ARG A 145 8.92 -8.33 5.27
C ARG A 145 9.67 -7.13 5.85
N LEU A 146 9.20 -6.65 7.00
CA LEU A 146 9.80 -5.55 7.76
C LEU A 146 11.12 -5.99 8.47
N PRO A 147 12.11 -5.10 8.65
CA PRO A 147 13.33 -5.40 9.38
C PRO A 147 13.05 -5.72 10.85
N SER A 148 13.75 -6.73 11.38
CA SER A 148 13.45 -7.32 12.67
C SER A 148 14.14 -6.66 13.86
N GLN A 149 15.27 -5.97 13.66
CA GLN A 149 16.04 -5.33 14.73
C GLN A 149 15.96 -3.82 14.63
N ARG A 150 16.00 -3.15 15.78
CA ARG A 150 16.05 -1.70 15.85
C ARG A 150 17.34 -1.18 15.19
N GLY A 151 17.20 -0.21 14.29
CA GLY A 151 18.29 0.37 13.53
C GLY A 151 18.56 -0.33 12.20
N ASP A 152 17.99 -1.52 11.97
CA ASP A 152 18.12 -2.19 10.69
C ASP A 152 17.29 -1.47 9.62
N SER A 153 17.83 -1.44 8.41
CA SER A 153 17.18 -0.94 7.20
C SER A 153 17.18 -2.02 6.12
N VAL A 154 16.15 -2.00 5.31
CA VAL A 154 16.04 -2.81 4.09
C VAL A 154 15.54 -1.92 2.95
N THR A 155 16.03 -2.16 1.75
CA THR A 155 15.61 -1.45 0.55
C THR A 155 14.99 -2.42 -0.44
N PHE A 156 13.86 -2.03 -1.01
CA PHE A 156 13.13 -2.77 -2.03
C PHE A 156 12.99 -1.93 -3.29
N GLU A 157 12.96 -2.61 -4.41
CA GLU A 157 12.60 -2.07 -5.71
C GLU A 157 11.11 -2.33 -5.94
N ALA A 158 10.31 -1.27 -6.04
CA ALA A 158 8.89 -1.38 -6.34
C ALA A 158 8.66 -1.32 -7.85
N LEU A 159 7.85 -2.24 -8.33
CA LEU A 159 7.53 -2.35 -9.75
C LEU A 159 6.26 -1.57 -10.09
N GLY A 160 6.13 -1.17 -11.34
CA GLY A 160 4.89 -0.69 -11.95
C GLY A 160 4.08 -1.87 -12.47
N TYR A 161 2.83 -1.92 -12.06
CA TYR A 161 1.83 -2.90 -12.47
C TYR A 161 0.72 -2.20 -13.23
N ASP A 162 -0.02 -2.96 -13.99
CA ASP A 162 -1.25 -2.60 -14.68
C ASP A 162 -2.38 -3.37 -14.00
N ALA A 163 -3.45 -2.69 -13.63
CA ALA A 163 -4.55 -3.33 -12.93
C ALA A 163 -5.43 -4.21 -13.84
N GLY A 164 -5.34 -3.99 -15.16
CA GLY A 164 -6.12 -4.69 -16.16
C GLY A 164 -7.60 -4.29 -16.13
N THR A 165 -7.92 -3.14 -15.57
CA THR A 165 -9.28 -2.66 -15.38
C THR A 165 -9.70 -1.67 -16.46
N GLU A 166 -8.76 -0.94 -17.06
CA GLU A 166 -9.00 -0.04 -18.18
C GLU A 166 -8.25 -0.43 -19.45
N LEU A 167 -8.76 0.05 -20.58
CA LEU A 167 -8.02 -0.01 -21.84
C LEU A 167 -6.89 1.02 -21.79
N ASN A 168 -5.67 0.57 -22.03
CA ASN A 168 -4.48 1.42 -22.15
C ASN A 168 -4.52 2.27 -23.44
N ASP A 169 -5.54 3.11 -23.58
CA ASP A 169 -5.73 3.98 -24.74
C ASP A 169 -4.86 5.25 -24.67
N GLN A 170 -4.36 5.58 -23.46
CA GLN A 170 -3.48 6.71 -23.19
C GLN A 170 -4.07 8.07 -23.62
N LEU A 171 -5.40 8.16 -23.61
CA LEU A 171 -6.12 9.41 -23.87
C LEU A 171 -6.26 10.21 -22.58
N CYS A 172 -5.85 11.48 -22.58
CA CYS A 172 -5.97 12.38 -21.44
C CYS A 172 -7.42 12.53 -20.93
N PHE A 173 -8.39 12.32 -21.79
CA PHE A 173 -9.80 12.32 -21.42
C PHE A 173 -10.14 11.19 -20.43
N ASN A 174 -9.47 10.05 -20.52
CA ASN A 174 -9.71 8.87 -19.67
C ASN A 174 -8.72 8.78 -18.47
N ILE A 175 -7.82 9.75 -18.34
CA ILE A 175 -6.79 9.78 -17.29
C ILE A 175 -7.10 10.89 -16.29
N PRO A 176 -7.15 10.63 -14.97
CA PRO A 176 -7.49 11.64 -13.99
C PRO A 176 -6.37 12.67 -13.81
N GLY A 177 -6.80 13.86 -13.36
CA GLY A 177 -5.89 14.91 -12.89
C GLY A 177 -5.25 15.76 -13.97
N PRO A 178 -4.53 16.82 -13.57
CA PRO A 178 -4.05 17.86 -14.46
C PRO A 178 -2.77 17.51 -15.23
N GLN A 179 -2.22 16.32 -15.05
CA GLN A 179 -0.85 16.01 -15.49
C GLN A 179 -0.75 15.57 -16.93
N CYS A 180 -1.88 15.26 -17.56
CA CYS A 180 -1.89 14.80 -18.93
C CYS A 180 -1.90 15.99 -19.92
N ASP A 181 -2.82 16.93 -19.77
CA ASP A 181 -3.00 18.07 -20.69
C ASP A 181 -3.11 19.43 -19.98
N GLY A 182 -2.88 19.44 -18.65
CA GLY A 182 -3.04 20.62 -17.80
C GLY A 182 -4.49 20.93 -17.44
N THR A 183 -5.45 20.15 -17.90
CA THR A 183 -6.86 20.25 -17.53
C THR A 183 -7.23 19.14 -16.56
N ALA A 184 -7.95 19.45 -15.50
CA ALA A 184 -8.42 18.47 -14.52
C ALA A 184 -9.65 17.70 -15.05
N ASN A 185 -9.62 17.27 -16.30
CA ASN A 185 -10.77 16.70 -16.99
C ASN A 185 -10.82 15.18 -16.97
N GLY A 186 -9.78 14.52 -16.47
CA GLY A 186 -9.84 13.08 -16.28
C GLY A 186 -10.88 12.76 -15.22
N GLU A 187 -11.98 12.19 -15.62
CA GLU A 187 -12.93 11.62 -14.67
C GLU A 187 -12.36 10.28 -14.19
N GLY A 188 -11.46 10.32 -13.22
CA GLY A 188 -10.78 9.14 -12.65
C GLY A 188 -11.68 8.07 -12.04
N THR A 189 -12.96 8.14 -12.34
CA THR A 189 -13.99 7.16 -12.02
C THR A 189 -15.03 7.15 -13.14
N ASN A 190 -14.61 7.36 -14.38
CA ASN A 190 -15.56 7.42 -15.50
C ASN A 190 -16.20 6.04 -15.72
N PRO A 191 -17.54 5.94 -15.65
CA PRO A 191 -18.26 4.71 -15.97
C PRO A 191 -18.22 4.32 -17.47
N ASN A 192 -17.58 5.09 -18.31
CA ASN A 192 -17.29 4.70 -19.70
C ASN A 192 -16.00 3.91 -19.84
N ARG A 193 -15.53 3.38 -18.75
CA ARG A 193 -14.45 2.40 -18.71
C ARG A 193 -14.71 1.35 -19.79
N ASN A 194 -13.78 1.21 -20.69
CA ASN A 194 -13.70 0.00 -21.47
C ASN A 194 -13.20 -1.08 -20.53
N ASP A 195 -14.06 -1.51 -19.59
CA ASP A 195 -13.79 -2.60 -18.68
C ASP A 195 -13.27 -3.79 -19.48
N ARG A 196 -11.98 -4.06 -19.40
CA ARG A 196 -11.42 -5.19 -20.12
C ARG A 196 -11.68 -6.49 -19.41
N GLY A 197 -11.97 -6.45 -18.09
CA GLY A 197 -12.11 -7.66 -17.29
C GLY A 197 -10.84 -8.53 -17.37
N ASP A 198 -9.69 -7.87 -17.47
CA ASP A 198 -8.38 -8.50 -17.56
C ASP A 198 -7.81 -8.77 -16.15
N PHE A 199 -6.53 -8.94 -16.01
CA PHE A 199 -5.88 -9.33 -14.76
C PHE A 199 -4.68 -8.42 -14.47
N VAL A 200 -4.30 -8.34 -13.19
CA VAL A 200 -3.11 -7.60 -12.76
C VAL A 200 -1.85 -8.22 -13.37
N HIS A 201 -1.06 -7.40 -14.04
CA HIS A 201 0.20 -7.80 -14.68
C HIS A 201 1.26 -6.70 -14.56
N ILE A 202 2.48 -6.97 -15.01
CA ILE A 202 3.53 -5.94 -15.07
C ILE A 202 3.15 -4.93 -16.15
N SER A 203 3.12 -3.64 -15.77
CA SER A 203 2.83 -2.56 -16.72
C SER A 203 3.91 -2.51 -17.81
N SER A 204 3.47 -2.38 -19.03
CA SER A 204 4.35 -2.28 -20.20
C SER A 204 4.78 -0.84 -20.52
N GLY A 205 4.33 0.14 -19.74
CA GLY A 205 4.69 1.55 -19.90
C GLY A 205 3.82 2.28 -20.93
N ILE A 206 4.38 3.34 -21.52
CA ILE A 206 3.67 4.21 -22.47
C ILE A 206 3.95 3.76 -23.91
N HIS A 207 2.88 3.63 -24.71
CA HIS A 207 2.91 3.04 -26.06
C HIS A 207 2.71 4.02 -27.22
N ASN A 208 2.51 5.31 -26.92
CA ASN A 208 2.22 6.33 -27.94
C ASN A 208 0.96 6.00 -28.78
N THR A 209 -0.07 5.49 -28.09
CA THR A 209 -1.36 5.13 -28.72
C THR A 209 -2.38 6.24 -28.66
N GLY A 210 -2.23 7.18 -27.71
CA GLY A 210 -3.10 8.33 -27.46
C GLY A 210 -2.32 9.64 -27.35
N ASP A 211 -2.58 10.38 -26.29
CA ASP A 211 -1.99 11.70 -26.05
C ASP A 211 -0.63 11.62 -25.32
N LEU A 212 -0.31 10.46 -24.70
CA LEU A 212 0.94 10.28 -23.98
C LEU A 212 2.05 9.79 -24.93
N THR A 213 3.24 10.38 -24.78
CA THR A 213 4.41 9.97 -25.54
C THR A 213 5.46 9.30 -24.65
N PRO A 214 6.15 8.25 -25.13
CA PRO A 214 7.21 7.60 -24.35
C PRO A 214 8.35 8.56 -23.98
N GLU A 215 8.66 9.55 -24.81
CA GLU A 215 9.68 10.55 -24.54
C GLU A 215 9.38 11.36 -23.27
N ALA A 216 8.08 11.60 -23.00
CA ALA A 216 7.66 12.40 -21.86
C ALA A 216 7.42 11.54 -20.60
N TYR A 217 6.80 10.37 -20.74
CA TYR A 217 6.21 9.66 -19.61
C TYR A 217 6.62 8.19 -19.46
N ASP A 218 7.44 7.63 -20.37
CA ASP A 218 7.83 6.21 -20.25
C ASP A 218 8.77 5.97 -19.05
N TRP A 219 8.72 4.77 -18.54
CA TRP A 219 9.58 4.30 -17.45
C TRP A 219 10.10 2.89 -17.73
N ARG A 220 11.06 2.48 -16.94
CA ARG A 220 11.49 1.09 -16.79
C ARG A 220 11.40 0.71 -15.34
N ASN A 221 11.04 -0.53 -15.08
CA ASN A 221 11.07 -1.06 -13.72
C ASN A 221 12.52 -1.13 -13.19
N PRO A 222 12.74 -0.79 -11.91
CA PRO A 222 11.74 -0.39 -10.90
C PRO A 222 11.27 1.06 -11.08
N VAL A 223 10.02 1.34 -10.66
CA VAL A 223 9.45 2.71 -10.68
C VAL A 223 9.70 3.46 -9.38
N ALA A 224 9.95 2.75 -8.29
CA ALA A 224 10.33 3.36 -7.00
C ALA A 224 11.39 2.57 -6.26
N ILE A 225 12.13 3.30 -5.41
CA ILE A 225 13.03 2.72 -4.40
C ILE A 225 12.39 2.95 -3.03
N VAL A 226 12.18 1.89 -2.28
CA VAL A 226 11.52 1.94 -0.98
C VAL A 226 12.50 1.50 0.11
N THR A 227 12.85 2.41 1.00
CA THR A 227 13.71 2.13 2.15
C THR A 227 12.86 2.08 3.41
N ILE A 228 12.98 1.00 4.18
CA ILE A 228 12.26 0.77 5.42
C ILE A 228 13.27 0.61 6.55
N THR A 229 13.20 1.49 7.54
CA THR A 229 14.09 1.48 8.71
C THR A 229 13.29 1.26 9.99
N ARG A 230 13.66 0.26 10.80
CA ARG A 230 13.07 0.11 12.12
C ARG A 230 13.66 1.11 13.11
N THR A 231 12.88 2.11 13.51
CA THR A 231 13.32 3.19 14.40
C THR A 231 13.07 2.89 15.88
N ARG A 232 12.09 2.05 16.20
CA ARG A 232 11.72 1.72 17.57
C ARG A 232 11.28 0.27 17.76
#